data_c9caa2c6810c573b75160d6539d77079
#
_entry.id   c9caa2c6810c573b75160d6539d77079
#
_cell.length_a   1.000
_cell.length_b   1.000
_cell.length_c   1.000
_cell.angle_alpha   90.00
_cell.angle_beta   90.00
_cell.angle_gamma   90.00
#
_symmetry.space_group_name_H-M   'P 1'
#
loop_
_entity.id
_entity.type
_entity.pdbx_description
1 polymer ?
#
loop_
_entity_poly.entity_id
_entity_poly.type
_entity_poly.pdbx_seq_one_letter_code
_entity_poly.pdbx_strand_id
1 'polypeptide(L)'
;SNSAAMEQMKKEHPLASVLQLNPNGYGSVVGYADYKDTAQVNQYLAMKEVKEMLPKDLRLKWGVKAADFDKQGRIFELYAIKSTERNGRAPLEGDVITDAKDEYDQFNKPCVSMSMNTDGARRWAVLTKNNVGKAIAIVLDGYVYSAPNVNGEITGGHSQITGNFTP
;
A
#
# COMPACT_ATOMS: atom_id res chain seq x y z
N SER A 1 -13.20 -26.89 24.63
CA SER A 1 -12.40 -26.03 24.68
C SER A 1 -11.90 -25.28 23.44
N ASN A 2 -11.76 -23.98 23.58
CA ASN A 2 -11.42 -23.05 22.50
C ASN A 2 -10.05 -23.32 21.84
N SER A 3 -9.08 -23.87 22.59
CA SER A 3 -7.72 -24.07 22.06
C SER A 3 -7.66 -25.17 20.99
N ALA A 4 -8.41 -26.26 21.14
CA ALA A 4 -8.46 -27.32 20.15
C ALA A 4 -9.14 -26.88 18.86
N ALA A 5 -10.21 -26.08 18.96
CA ALA A 5 -10.88 -25.50 17.81
C ALA A 5 -9.99 -24.51 17.06
N MET A 6 -9.21 -23.70 17.78
CA MET A 6 -8.26 -22.77 17.20
C MET A 6 -7.11 -23.50 16.48
N GLU A 7 -6.59 -24.58 17.05
CA GLU A 7 -5.57 -25.40 16.41
C GLU A 7 -6.09 -26.07 15.15
N GLN A 8 -7.31 -26.57 15.18
CA GLN A 8 -7.96 -27.16 14.01
C GLN A 8 -8.12 -26.13 12.90
N MET A 9 -8.56 -24.90 13.23
CA MET A 9 -8.70 -23.80 12.29
C MET A 9 -7.33 -23.43 11.65
N LYS A 10 -6.26 -23.39 12.44
CA LYS A 10 -4.90 -23.13 11.94
C LYS A 10 -4.44 -24.18 10.94
N LYS A 11 -4.83 -25.44 11.13
CA LYS A 11 -4.49 -26.54 10.21
C LYS A 11 -5.28 -26.48 8.91
N GLU A 12 -6.58 -26.20 9.00
CA GLU A 12 -7.47 -26.19 7.85
C GLU A 12 -7.40 -24.88 7.05
N HIS A 13 -7.19 -23.75 7.74
CA HIS A 13 -7.16 -22.42 7.14
C HIS A 13 -5.98 -21.63 7.70
N PRO A 14 -4.74 -22.01 7.34
CA PRO A 14 -3.55 -21.40 7.93
C PRO A 14 -3.44 -19.89 7.69
N LEU A 15 -3.81 -19.43 6.50
CA LEU A 15 -3.78 -18.00 6.19
C LEU A 15 -4.81 -17.22 7.01
N ALA A 16 -6.02 -17.75 7.15
CA ALA A 16 -7.09 -17.12 7.93
C ALA A 16 -6.77 -17.02 9.42
N SER A 17 -5.84 -17.84 9.93
CA SER A 17 -5.41 -17.78 11.32
C SER A 17 -4.48 -16.60 11.62
N VAL A 18 -3.81 -16.04 10.60
CA VAL A 18 -2.81 -14.97 10.75
C VAL A 18 -3.16 -13.70 9.99
N LEU A 19 -4.06 -13.76 9.03
CA LEU A 19 -4.52 -12.62 8.23
C LEU A 19 -6.02 -12.44 8.39
N GLN A 20 -6.41 -11.28 8.91
CA GLN A 20 -7.81 -10.88 8.98
C GLN A 20 -8.16 -10.10 7.73
N LEU A 21 -9.13 -10.57 6.95
CA LEU A 21 -9.59 -9.86 5.76
C LEU A 21 -10.35 -8.59 6.14
N ASN A 22 -10.25 -7.57 5.28
CA ASN A 22 -10.98 -6.34 5.47
C ASN A 22 -12.49 -6.61 5.31
N PRO A 23 -13.29 -6.42 6.37
CA PRO A 23 -14.71 -6.73 6.31
C PRO A 23 -15.51 -5.83 5.36
N ASN A 24 -14.99 -4.64 5.05
CA ASN A 24 -15.68 -3.70 4.16
C ASN A 24 -15.66 -4.16 2.69
N GLY A 25 -14.70 -4.99 2.31
CA GLY A 25 -14.61 -5.54 0.96
C GLY A 25 -14.29 -4.52 -0.15
N TYR A 26 -13.93 -3.30 0.20
CA TYR A 26 -13.55 -2.26 -0.74
C TYR A 26 -12.36 -1.45 -0.21
N GLY A 27 -11.75 -0.67 -1.10
CA GLY A 27 -10.57 0.14 -0.80
C GLY A 27 -9.26 -0.58 -1.09
N SER A 28 -8.15 0.07 -0.78
CA SER A 28 -6.81 -0.42 -1.10
C SER A 28 -6.31 -1.46 -0.10
N VAL A 29 -6.80 -1.44 1.14
CA VAL A 29 -6.42 -2.37 2.20
C VAL A 29 -7.30 -3.60 2.13
N VAL A 30 -6.70 -4.76 1.92
CA VAL A 30 -7.42 -6.03 1.80
C VAL A 30 -7.39 -6.86 3.07
N GLY A 31 -6.45 -6.60 3.97
CA GLY A 31 -6.34 -7.37 5.20
C GLY A 31 -5.42 -6.73 6.23
N TYR A 32 -5.40 -7.35 7.40
CA TYR A 32 -4.65 -6.91 8.57
C TYR A 32 -3.95 -8.09 9.22
N ALA A 33 -2.76 -7.88 9.75
CA ALA A 33 -2.06 -8.88 10.55
C ALA A 33 -1.23 -8.24 11.65
N ASP A 34 -1.04 -8.96 12.74
CA ASP A 34 -0.08 -8.57 13.77
C ASP A 34 1.34 -8.60 13.17
N TYR A 35 2.20 -7.67 13.59
CA TYR A 35 3.57 -7.58 13.08
C TYR A 35 4.35 -8.89 13.18
N LYS A 36 4.09 -9.69 14.21
CA LYS A 36 4.74 -10.99 14.41
C LYS A 36 4.32 -12.03 13.38
N ASP A 37 3.19 -11.84 12.71
CA ASP A 37 2.62 -12.79 11.75
C ASP A 37 2.84 -12.39 10.29
N THR A 38 3.36 -11.18 10.01
CA THR A 38 3.51 -10.69 8.63
C THR A 38 4.44 -11.57 7.79
N ALA A 39 5.53 -12.07 8.37
CA ALA A 39 6.46 -12.97 7.66
C ALA A 39 5.76 -14.28 7.27
N GLN A 40 4.91 -14.83 8.14
CA GLN A 40 4.16 -16.03 7.87
C GLN A 40 3.11 -15.81 6.77
N VAL A 41 2.43 -14.66 6.80
CA VAL A 41 1.51 -14.27 5.72
C VAL A 41 2.26 -14.21 4.39
N ASN A 42 3.45 -13.60 4.37
CA ASN A 42 4.29 -13.51 3.17
C ASN A 42 4.65 -14.90 2.63
N GLN A 43 4.96 -15.84 3.51
CA GLN A 43 5.28 -17.23 3.13
C GLN A 43 4.09 -17.91 2.45
N TYR A 44 2.89 -17.77 3.02
CA TYR A 44 1.68 -18.35 2.43
C TYR A 44 1.35 -17.72 1.07
N LEU A 45 1.47 -16.40 0.96
CA LEU A 45 1.20 -15.69 -0.29
C LEU A 45 2.25 -15.98 -1.38
N ALA A 46 3.45 -16.42 -0.99
CA ALA A 46 4.51 -16.80 -1.91
C ALA A 46 4.37 -18.25 -2.42
N MET A 47 3.49 -19.04 -1.83
CA MET A 47 3.26 -20.42 -2.27
C MET A 47 2.71 -20.44 -3.69
N LYS A 48 3.19 -21.39 -4.49
CA LYS A 48 2.80 -21.52 -5.90
C LYS A 48 1.28 -21.65 -6.06
N GLU A 49 0.66 -22.46 -5.22
CA GLU A 49 -0.78 -22.73 -5.25
C GLU A 49 -1.59 -21.45 -4.99
N VAL A 50 -1.13 -20.62 -4.07
CA VAL A 50 -1.79 -19.35 -3.74
C VAL A 50 -1.59 -18.35 -4.88
N LYS A 51 -0.38 -18.24 -5.41
CA LYS A 51 -0.08 -17.33 -6.54
C LYS A 51 -0.92 -17.65 -7.77
N GLU A 52 -1.14 -18.92 -8.04
CA GLU A 52 -1.96 -19.36 -9.19
C GLU A 52 -3.43 -18.96 -9.04
N MET A 53 -3.91 -18.81 -7.83
CA MET A 53 -5.29 -18.39 -7.52
C MET A 53 -5.50 -16.88 -7.61
N LEU A 54 -4.43 -16.08 -7.54
CA LEU A 54 -4.50 -14.63 -7.52
C LEU A 54 -4.32 -14.03 -8.92
N PRO A 55 -4.89 -12.85 -9.19
CA PRO A 55 -4.64 -12.14 -10.44
C PRO A 55 -3.14 -11.90 -10.66
N LYS A 56 -2.67 -12.03 -11.90
CA LYS A 56 -1.25 -11.88 -12.24
C LYS A 56 -0.74 -10.45 -12.06
N ASP A 57 -1.62 -9.46 -12.19
CA ASP A 57 -1.31 -8.05 -12.02
C ASP A 57 -1.46 -7.57 -10.57
N LEU A 58 -1.79 -8.45 -9.65
CA LEU A 58 -1.89 -8.12 -8.22
C LEU A 58 -0.53 -8.15 -7.55
N ARG A 59 -0.23 -7.09 -6.78
CA ARG A 59 0.91 -7.02 -5.88
C ARG A 59 0.40 -6.72 -4.48
N LEU A 60 0.85 -7.49 -3.50
CA LEU A 60 0.46 -7.32 -2.11
C LEU A 60 1.65 -6.78 -1.32
N LYS A 61 1.47 -5.65 -0.64
CA LYS A 61 2.53 -4.97 0.11
C LYS A 61 2.00 -4.46 1.43
N TRP A 62 2.83 -4.54 2.44
CA TRP A 62 2.50 -4.05 3.78
C TRP A 62 2.69 -2.54 3.88
N GLY A 63 1.84 -1.90 4.67
CA GLY A 63 2.06 -0.53 5.11
C GLY A 63 3.33 -0.44 5.97
N VAL A 64 4.07 0.66 5.85
CA VAL A 64 5.30 0.86 6.63
C VAL A 64 5.00 1.15 8.09
N LYS A 65 3.82 1.69 8.40
CA LYS A 65 3.36 1.99 9.75
C LYS A 65 2.24 1.06 10.16
N ALA A 66 2.05 0.90 11.47
CA ALA A 66 0.88 0.25 12.00
C ALA A 66 -0.39 1.02 11.63
N ALA A 67 -1.51 0.31 11.55
CA ALA A 67 -2.81 0.92 11.26
C ALA A 67 -3.17 1.98 12.31
N ASP A 68 -3.78 3.07 11.86
CA ASP A 68 -4.08 4.22 12.72
C ASP A 68 -5.00 3.87 13.89
N PHE A 69 -5.91 2.91 13.69
CA PHE A 69 -6.83 2.49 14.76
C PHE A 69 -6.12 1.72 15.88
N ASP A 70 -4.91 1.19 15.63
CA ASP A 70 -4.19 0.39 16.61
C ASP A 70 -3.21 1.27 17.39
N LYS A 71 -3.61 1.65 18.60
CA LYS A 71 -2.79 2.48 19.49
C LYS A 71 -1.54 1.77 20.02
N GLN A 72 -1.52 0.43 19.97
CA GLN A 72 -0.36 -0.37 20.39
C GLN A 72 0.70 -0.49 19.31
N GLY A 73 0.39 -0.14 18.07
CA GLY A 73 1.34 -0.18 16.96
C GLY A 73 1.70 -1.58 16.48
N ARG A 74 0.78 -2.54 16.63
CA ARG A 74 1.04 -3.96 16.34
C ARG A 74 0.40 -4.45 15.05
N ILE A 75 -0.71 -3.84 14.64
CA ILE A 75 -1.51 -4.29 13.48
C ILE A 75 -1.07 -3.52 12.24
N PHE A 76 -0.70 -4.27 11.19
CA PHE A 76 -0.28 -3.71 9.92
C PHE A 76 -1.28 -4.01 8.83
N GLU A 77 -1.40 -3.09 7.89
CA GLU A 77 -2.32 -3.16 6.77
C GLU A 77 -1.65 -3.79 5.55
N LEU A 78 -2.33 -4.74 4.92
CA LEU A 78 -1.90 -5.33 3.66
C LEU A 78 -2.64 -4.65 2.52
N TYR A 79 -1.89 -4.02 1.62
CA TYR A 79 -2.41 -3.30 0.47
C TYR A 79 -2.40 -4.15 -0.78
N ALA A 80 -3.47 -4.07 -1.56
CA ALA A 80 -3.54 -4.64 -2.90
C ALA A 80 -3.21 -3.55 -3.92
N ILE A 81 -2.18 -3.78 -4.73
CA ILE A 81 -1.70 -2.83 -5.73
C ILE A 81 -1.81 -3.49 -7.10
N LYS A 82 -2.34 -2.75 -8.07
CA LYS A 82 -2.40 -3.20 -9.45
C LYS A 82 -1.11 -2.85 -10.18
N SER A 83 -0.43 -3.85 -10.72
CA SER A 83 0.73 -3.65 -11.57
C SER A 83 0.25 -3.38 -13.00
N THR A 84 0.50 -2.18 -13.52
CA THR A 84 -0.01 -1.73 -14.82
C THR A 84 1.03 -1.81 -15.93
N GLU A 85 2.31 -1.92 -15.58
CA GLU A 85 3.41 -1.96 -16.56
C GLU A 85 3.77 -3.41 -16.93
N ARG A 86 4.07 -3.64 -18.21
CA ARG A 86 4.40 -4.98 -18.72
C ARG A 86 5.64 -5.58 -18.06
N ASN A 87 6.60 -4.73 -17.66
CA ASN A 87 7.83 -5.15 -17.00
C ASN A 87 7.68 -5.39 -15.49
N GLY A 88 6.47 -5.20 -14.94
CA GLY A 88 6.19 -5.34 -13.52
C GLY A 88 6.72 -4.19 -12.66
N ARG A 89 7.30 -3.16 -13.27
CA ARG A 89 7.86 -2.00 -12.56
C ARG A 89 6.76 -0.97 -12.28
N ALA A 90 7.07 -0.02 -11.40
CA ALA A 90 6.16 1.10 -11.13
C ALA A 90 6.08 2.03 -12.35
N PRO A 91 4.91 2.69 -12.60
CA PRO A 91 4.79 3.70 -13.66
C PRO A 91 5.75 4.87 -13.49
N LEU A 92 6.04 5.25 -12.24
CA LEU A 92 7.08 6.21 -11.88
C LEU A 92 8.01 5.61 -10.86
N GLU A 93 9.30 5.84 -11.05
CA GLU A 93 10.34 5.40 -10.12
C GLU A 93 11.13 6.60 -9.60
N GLY A 94 12.01 6.37 -8.64
CA GLY A 94 12.75 7.43 -7.96
C GLY A 94 13.66 8.26 -8.87
N ASP A 95 14.02 7.75 -10.04
CA ASP A 95 14.89 8.43 -10.99
C ASP A 95 14.27 9.73 -11.56
N VAL A 96 12.94 9.85 -11.56
CA VAL A 96 12.25 11.07 -12.02
C VAL A 96 11.97 12.08 -10.89
N ILE A 97 12.24 11.71 -9.65
CA ILE A 97 12.07 12.60 -8.49
C ILE A 97 13.32 13.46 -8.33
N THR A 98 13.17 14.77 -8.41
CA THR A 98 14.28 15.72 -8.29
C THR A 98 14.46 16.27 -6.89
N ASP A 99 13.38 16.31 -6.10
CA ASP A 99 13.39 16.81 -4.73
C ASP A 99 12.22 16.23 -3.94
N ALA A 100 12.44 16.01 -2.66
CA ALA A 100 11.40 15.60 -1.72
C ALA A 100 11.68 16.25 -0.37
N LYS A 101 10.69 16.95 0.19
CA LYS A 101 10.84 17.70 1.44
C LYS A 101 9.69 17.41 2.38
N ASP A 102 10.03 17.34 3.66
CA ASP A 102 9.03 17.37 4.72
C ASP A 102 8.48 18.79 4.83
N GLU A 103 7.17 18.92 4.80
CA GLU A 103 6.49 20.19 4.91
C GLU A 103 5.23 20.05 5.77
N TYR A 104 4.54 21.16 5.99
CA TYR A 104 3.24 21.18 6.62
C TYR A 104 2.22 21.72 5.61
N ASP A 105 1.06 21.07 5.53
CA ASP A 105 -0.02 21.51 4.66
C ASP A 105 -0.73 22.75 5.22
N GLN A 106 -1.75 23.24 4.50
CA GLN A 106 -2.53 24.40 4.91
C GLN A 106 -3.26 24.21 6.24
N PHE A 107 -3.44 22.96 6.69
CA PHE A 107 -4.04 22.62 7.97
C PHE A 107 -3.00 22.33 9.06
N ASN A 108 -1.74 22.67 8.81
CA ASN A 108 -0.59 22.42 9.69
C ASN A 108 -0.36 20.95 10.01
N LYS A 109 -0.68 20.07 9.05
CA LYS A 109 -0.41 18.62 9.15
C LYS A 109 0.85 18.27 8.38
N PRO A 110 1.68 17.33 8.90
CA PRO A 110 2.85 16.87 8.17
C PRO A 110 2.48 16.30 6.80
N CYS A 111 3.25 16.67 5.79
CA CYS A 111 3.10 16.16 4.43
C CYS A 111 4.49 16.07 3.78
N VAL A 112 4.55 15.43 2.62
CA VAL A 112 5.77 15.39 1.81
C VAL A 112 5.50 16.09 0.49
N SER A 113 6.35 17.08 0.18
CA SER A 113 6.32 17.78 -1.09
C SER A 113 7.33 17.14 -2.03
N MET A 114 6.88 16.71 -3.21
CA MET A 114 7.74 16.10 -4.23
C MET A 114 7.79 16.95 -5.48
N SER A 115 8.99 17.05 -6.06
CA SER A 115 9.20 17.64 -7.36
C SER A 115 9.75 16.59 -8.33
N MET A 116 9.37 16.69 -9.59
CA MET A 116 9.74 15.74 -10.64
C MET A 116 10.39 16.46 -11.81
N ASN A 117 11.22 15.73 -12.55
CA ASN A 117 11.74 16.25 -13.82
C ASN A 117 10.61 16.30 -14.87
N THR A 118 10.92 16.80 -16.06
CA THR A 118 9.93 16.98 -17.14
C THR A 118 9.26 15.66 -17.53
N ASP A 119 10.01 14.58 -17.60
CA ASP A 119 9.49 13.26 -17.95
C ASP A 119 8.57 12.74 -16.85
N GLY A 120 8.98 12.87 -15.59
CA GLY A 120 8.16 12.51 -14.44
C GLY A 120 6.87 13.32 -14.34
N ALA A 121 6.95 14.63 -14.59
CA ALA A 121 5.79 15.51 -14.59
C ALA A 121 4.76 15.08 -15.63
N ARG A 122 5.18 14.73 -16.82
CA ARG A 122 4.31 14.24 -17.89
C ARG A 122 3.64 12.92 -17.53
N ARG A 123 4.42 11.97 -17.03
CA ARG A 123 3.91 10.66 -16.61
C ARG A 123 2.96 10.77 -15.42
N TRP A 124 3.26 11.64 -14.47
CA TRP A 124 2.43 11.88 -13.30
C TRP A 124 1.08 12.47 -13.69
N ALA A 125 1.09 13.42 -14.62
CA ALA A 125 -0.15 14.01 -15.14
C ALA A 125 -1.05 12.95 -15.78
N VAL A 126 -0.50 12.07 -16.62
CA VAL A 126 -1.24 10.98 -17.27
C VAL A 126 -1.74 9.97 -16.23
N LEU A 127 -0.89 9.57 -15.30
CA LEU A 127 -1.23 8.60 -14.26
C LEU A 127 -2.37 9.12 -13.36
N THR A 128 -2.29 10.36 -12.92
CA THR A 128 -3.34 10.96 -12.09
C THR A 128 -4.64 11.16 -12.87
N LYS A 129 -4.55 11.61 -14.12
CA LYS A 129 -5.73 11.77 -15.00
C LYS A 129 -6.49 10.45 -15.16
N ASN A 130 -5.77 9.35 -15.37
CA ASN A 130 -6.36 8.04 -15.63
C ASN A 130 -6.85 7.34 -14.35
N ASN A 131 -6.54 7.87 -13.18
CA ASN A 131 -6.88 7.26 -11.90
C ASN A 131 -7.69 8.16 -10.97
N VAL A 132 -8.39 9.13 -11.51
CA VAL A 132 -9.27 10.00 -10.71
C VAL A 132 -10.31 9.15 -9.98
N GLY A 133 -10.48 9.40 -8.70
CA GLY A 133 -11.36 8.63 -7.83
C GLY A 133 -10.77 7.32 -7.32
N LYS A 134 -9.55 7.00 -7.72
CA LYS A 134 -8.81 5.81 -7.27
C LYS A 134 -7.60 6.22 -6.44
N ALA A 135 -7.02 5.27 -5.72
CA ALA A 135 -5.80 5.50 -4.95
C ALA A 135 -4.56 5.18 -5.79
N ILE A 136 -3.49 5.94 -5.55
CA ILE A 136 -2.15 5.65 -6.10
C ILE A 136 -1.24 5.34 -4.92
N ALA A 137 -0.62 4.15 -4.93
CA ALA A 137 0.30 3.75 -3.86
C ALA A 137 1.68 4.37 -4.05
N ILE A 138 2.22 4.90 -2.97
CA ILE A 138 3.59 5.39 -2.87
C ILE A 138 4.38 4.37 -2.08
N VAL A 139 5.32 3.72 -2.76
CA VAL A 139 6.04 2.56 -2.23
C VAL A 139 7.54 2.89 -2.15
N LEU A 140 8.14 2.63 -1.00
CA LEU A 140 9.59 2.74 -0.78
C LEU A 140 10.07 1.45 -0.10
N ASP A 141 11.15 0.88 -0.61
CA ASP A 141 11.77 -0.34 -0.07
C ASP A 141 10.77 -1.51 0.10
N GLY A 142 9.77 -1.58 -0.77
CA GLY A 142 8.76 -2.64 -0.74
C GLY A 142 7.58 -2.41 0.22
N TYR A 143 7.54 -1.27 0.92
CA TYR A 143 6.47 -0.92 1.86
C TYR A 143 5.65 0.27 1.36
N VAL A 144 4.36 0.24 1.65
CA VAL A 144 3.46 1.34 1.31
C VAL A 144 3.57 2.44 2.36
N TYR A 145 3.98 3.62 1.92
CA TYR A 145 4.06 4.81 2.77
C TYR A 145 2.74 5.58 2.78
N SER A 146 2.09 5.63 1.64
CA SER A 146 0.83 6.33 1.49
C SER A 146 0.10 5.79 0.25
N ALA A 147 -1.23 5.89 0.26
CA ALA A 147 -2.08 5.52 -0.87
C ALA A 147 -3.17 6.58 -1.04
N PRO A 148 -2.81 7.81 -1.40
CA PRO A 148 -3.78 8.90 -1.51
C PRO A 148 -4.73 8.70 -2.67
N ASN A 149 -5.97 9.14 -2.48
CA ASN A 149 -6.96 9.20 -3.54
C ASN A 149 -6.63 10.35 -4.49
N VAL A 150 -6.84 10.11 -5.78
CA VAL A 150 -6.61 11.12 -6.82
C VAL A 150 -7.90 11.93 -7.00
N ASN A 151 -7.83 13.23 -6.79
CA ASN A 151 -8.97 14.13 -6.96
C ASN A 151 -9.06 14.76 -8.36
N GLY A 152 -7.97 14.72 -9.11
CA GLY A 152 -7.90 15.27 -10.46
C GLY A 152 -6.50 15.13 -11.04
N GLU A 153 -6.36 15.49 -12.30
CA GLU A 153 -5.07 15.52 -12.98
C GLU A 153 -4.12 16.49 -12.29
N ILE A 154 -2.90 16.03 -12.00
CA ILE A 154 -1.86 16.86 -11.38
C ILE A 154 -0.79 17.16 -12.42
N THR A 155 -0.74 18.41 -12.83
CA THR A 155 0.23 18.92 -13.82
C THR A 155 1.35 19.71 -13.11
N GLY A 156 2.43 19.99 -13.82
CA GLY A 156 3.50 20.87 -13.33
C GLY A 156 4.62 20.19 -12.56
N GLY A 157 4.54 18.89 -12.33
CA GLY A 157 5.65 18.14 -11.72
C GLY A 157 5.86 18.37 -10.23
N HIS A 158 4.86 18.88 -9.53
CA HIS A 158 4.86 19.04 -8.08
C HIS A 158 3.67 18.29 -7.48
N SER A 159 3.91 17.57 -6.42
CA SER A 159 2.85 16.83 -5.72
C SER A 159 3.07 16.92 -4.22
N GLN A 160 2.00 17.16 -3.49
CA GLN A 160 1.99 17.15 -2.04
C GLN A 160 1.30 15.87 -1.57
N ILE A 161 2.04 15.04 -0.84
CA ILE A 161 1.53 13.78 -0.33
C ILE A 161 1.11 14.01 1.11
N THR A 162 -0.19 13.92 1.36
CA THR A 162 -0.75 14.01 2.70
C THR A 162 -0.99 12.61 3.24
N GLY A 163 -0.83 12.45 4.54
CA GLY A 163 -1.05 11.19 5.23
C GLY A 163 -0.87 11.40 6.71
N ASN A 164 -1.01 10.30 7.50
CA ASN A 164 -0.80 10.37 8.93
C ASN A 164 0.69 10.23 9.26
N PHE A 165 1.48 11.15 8.73
CA PHE A 165 2.91 11.18 9.02
C PHE A 165 3.15 11.80 10.39
N THR A 166 4.14 11.27 11.11
CA THR A 166 4.69 11.90 12.30
C THR A 166 5.91 12.73 11.92
N PRO A 167 6.12 13.88 12.58
CA PRO A 167 7.30 14.72 12.33
C PRO A 167 8.58 13.95 12.61
#